data_99661365b0604b6cfa6a6859bb5beb2a
#
_entry.id   99661365b0604b6cfa6a6859bb5beb2a
#
_cell.length_a   1.000
_cell.length_b   1.000
_cell.length_c   1.000
_cell.angle_alpha   90.00
_cell.angle_beta   90.00
_cell.angle_gamma   90.00
#
_symmetry.space_group_name_H-M   'P 1'
#
loop_
_entity.id
_entity.type
_entity.pdbx_description
1 polymer ?
#
loop_
_entity_poly.entity_id
_entity_poly.type
_entity_poly.pdbx_seq_one_letter_code
_entity_poly.pdbx_strand_id
1 'polypeptide(L)'
;MIADPLVDIFNNCISQNIFIREWKTAIVTPLYKSKGDVCDVNNYRGISVVPPLAKIFEKLLAARLKSYFETNNLLFHGQHGFRSAHSCETAIHEIVTSCFKNLDRKLINLPLFIDFKKAFDMIDQQLLLYKLLNYGLSNNALNLMKHYFTNRFQMTKINGIESNLLK
;
A
#
# COMPACT_ATOMS: atom_id res chain seq x y z
N MET A 1 -8.43 24.44 -18.70
CA MET A 1 -8.85 23.05 -18.34
C MET A 1 -8.57 22.80 -16.87
N ILE A 2 -9.27 21.88 -16.19
CA ILE A 2 -9.03 21.60 -14.75
C ILE A 2 -7.67 20.92 -14.50
N ALA A 3 -7.08 20.34 -15.55
CA ALA A 3 -5.81 19.61 -15.44
C ALA A 3 -4.63 20.51 -15.05
N ASP A 4 -4.53 21.70 -15.63
CA ASP A 4 -3.38 22.59 -15.41
C ASP A 4 -3.26 23.04 -13.94
N PRO A 5 -4.33 23.54 -13.28
CA PRO A 5 -4.28 23.84 -11.84
C PRO A 5 -3.95 22.61 -10.95
N LEU A 6 -4.39 21.41 -11.33
CA LEU A 6 -4.07 20.19 -10.56
C LEU A 6 -2.60 19.82 -10.68
N VAL A 7 -2.01 19.96 -11.87
CA VAL A 7 -0.57 19.75 -12.10
C VAL A 7 0.24 20.70 -11.24
N ASP A 8 -0.14 21.99 -11.17
CA ASP A 8 0.53 22.98 -10.34
C ASP A 8 0.43 22.64 -8.85
N ILE A 9 -0.74 22.24 -8.37
CA ILE A 9 -0.93 21.80 -6.97
C ILE A 9 -0.03 20.61 -6.66
N PHE A 10 -0.02 19.59 -7.51
CA PHE A 10 0.78 18.37 -7.27
C PHE A 10 2.28 18.66 -7.34
N ASN A 11 2.72 19.47 -8.28
CA ASN A 11 4.13 19.89 -8.37
C ASN A 11 4.55 20.71 -7.14
N ASN A 12 3.69 21.61 -6.65
CA ASN A 12 3.94 22.34 -5.40
C ASN A 12 4.00 21.40 -4.18
N CYS A 13 3.13 20.39 -4.09
CA CYS A 13 3.20 19.39 -3.03
C CYS A 13 4.55 18.65 -3.04
N ILE A 14 5.04 18.27 -4.23
CA ILE A 14 6.31 17.57 -4.38
C ILE A 14 7.49 18.50 -4.06
N SER A 15 7.53 19.72 -4.61
CA SER A 15 8.65 20.66 -4.41
C SER A 15 8.78 21.13 -2.97
N GLN A 16 7.67 21.31 -2.26
CA GLN A 16 7.63 21.71 -0.86
C GLN A 16 7.67 20.53 0.13
N ASN A 17 7.67 19.28 -0.36
CA ASN A 17 7.60 18.07 0.45
C ASN A 17 6.36 18.01 1.36
N ILE A 18 5.22 18.50 0.88
CA ILE A 18 3.97 18.59 1.65
C ILE A 18 2.91 17.66 1.04
N PHE A 19 2.23 16.92 1.90
CA PHE A 19 0.98 16.24 1.57
C PHE A 19 -0.18 17.04 2.21
N ILE A 20 -1.13 17.48 1.44
CA ILE A 20 -2.20 18.39 1.88
C ILE A 20 -2.95 17.79 3.08
N ARG A 21 -3.19 18.59 4.11
CA ARG A 21 -3.76 18.14 5.40
C ARG A 21 -5.15 17.53 5.22
N GLU A 22 -5.99 18.16 4.40
CA GLU A 22 -7.36 17.73 4.11
C GLU A 22 -7.41 16.36 3.43
N TRP A 23 -6.32 15.95 2.77
CA TRP A 23 -6.20 14.65 2.13
C TRP A 23 -5.80 13.51 3.08
N LYS A 24 -5.44 13.84 4.31
CA LYS A 24 -4.98 12.87 5.32
C LYS A 24 -6.10 12.26 6.14
N THR A 25 -7.34 12.68 5.92
CA THR A 25 -8.51 12.12 6.61
C THR A 25 -9.17 11.07 5.74
N ALA A 26 -9.27 9.85 6.24
CA ALA A 26 -9.94 8.75 5.58
C ALA A 26 -11.33 8.49 6.21
N ILE A 27 -12.31 8.20 5.38
CA ILE A 27 -13.61 7.68 5.83
C ILE A 27 -13.55 6.16 5.74
N VAL A 28 -13.73 5.48 6.86
CA VAL A 28 -13.72 4.02 6.95
C VAL A 28 -15.16 3.52 6.91
N THR A 29 -15.45 2.68 5.92
CA THR A 29 -16.72 1.97 5.82
C THR A 29 -16.50 0.51 6.14
N PRO A 30 -17.19 -0.07 7.13
CA PRO A 30 -17.08 -1.49 7.44
C PRO A 30 -17.78 -2.34 6.38
N LEU A 31 -17.05 -3.30 5.80
CA LEU A 31 -17.58 -4.28 4.85
C LEU A 31 -17.61 -5.65 5.52
N TYR A 32 -18.79 -6.25 5.63
CA TYR A 32 -18.93 -7.61 6.18
C TYR A 32 -18.24 -8.65 5.30
N LYS A 33 -17.49 -9.57 5.95
CA LYS A 33 -16.72 -10.63 5.25
C LYS A 33 -17.58 -11.80 4.77
N SER A 34 -18.89 -11.72 4.96
CA SER A 34 -19.85 -12.78 4.68
C SER A 34 -19.54 -14.12 5.43
N LYS A 35 -18.91 -14.01 6.59
CA LYS A 35 -18.55 -15.16 7.44
C LYS A 35 -18.57 -14.74 8.91
N GLY A 36 -19.17 -15.60 9.78
CA GLY A 36 -19.28 -15.38 11.21
C GLY A 36 -20.50 -14.52 11.61
N ASP A 37 -20.56 -14.11 12.87
CA ASP A 37 -21.63 -13.30 13.41
C ASP A 37 -21.55 -11.86 12.89
N VAL A 38 -22.68 -11.32 12.45
CA VAL A 38 -22.79 -9.91 11.98
C VAL A 38 -22.62 -8.90 13.12
N CYS A 39 -22.79 -9.31 14.37
CA CYS A 39 -22.56 -8.46 15.54
C CYS A 39 -21.09 -8.39 15.95
N ASP A 40 -20.23 -9.26 15.44
CA ASP A 40 -18.80 -9.26 15.75
C ASP A 40 -18.03 -8.37 14.75
N VAL A 41 -17.42 -7.28 15.26
CA VAL A 41 -16.63 -6.33 14.46
C VAL A 41 -15.42 -6.98 13.76
N ASN A 42 -14.91 -8.10 14.26
CA ASN A 42 -13.81 -8.85 13.63
C ASN A 42 -14.22 -9.48 12.29
N ASN A 43 -15.52 -9.63 12.05
CA ASN A 43 -16.08 -10.15 10.80
C ASN A 43 -16.26 -9.08 9.74
N TYR A 44 -15.75 -7.87 9.98
CA TYR A 44 -15.76 -6.76 9.03
C TYR A 44 -14.35 -6.41 8.55
N ARG A 45 -14.27 -5.88 7.33
CA ARG A 45 -13.08 -5.22 6.76
C ARG A 45 -13.35 -3.73 6.72
N GLY A 46 -12.46 -2.92 7.30
CA GLY A 46 -12.52 -1.49 7.12
C GLY A 46 -12.05 -1.12 5.71
N ILE A 47 -12.91 -0.48 4.93
CA ILE A 47 -12.53 0.08 3.63
C ILE A 47 -12.29 1.57 3.82
N SER A 48 -11.04 1.98 3.75
CA SER A 48 -10.65 3.38 3.91
C SER A 48 -10.76 4.12 2.58
N VAL A 49 -11.53 5.19 2.57
CA VAL A 49 -11.73 6.05 1.40
C VAL A 49 -11.16 7.42 1.72
N VAL A 50 -10.15 7.83 0.97
CA VAL A 50 -9.57 9.18 1.00
C VAL A 50 -10.20 10.07 -0.08
N PRO A 51 -10.08 11.42 0.01
CA PRO A 51 -10.60 12.33 -1.02
C PRO A 51 -10.11 11.99 -2.43
N PRO A 52 -10.90 12.23 -3.48
CA PRO A 52 -10.54 11.88 -4.86
C PRO A 52 -9.20 12.45 -5.32
N LEU A 53 -8.91 13.71 -4.99
CA LEU A 53 -7.63 14.33 -5.34
C LEU A 53 -6.44 13.67 -4.63
N ALA A 54 -6.63 13.24 -3.38
CA ALA A 54 -5.63 12.46 -2.67
C ALA A 54 -5.33 11.15 -3.40
N LYS A 55 -6.36 10.42 -3.85
CA LYS A 55 -6.19 9.16 -4.61
C LYS A 55 -5.41 9.37 -5.90
N ILE A 56 -5.68 10.46 -6.63
CA ILE A 56 -4.95 10.78 -7.87
C ILE A 56 -3.49 11.04 -7.54
N PHE A 57 -3.22 11.87 -6.54
CA PHE A 57 -1.85 12.18 -6.12
C PHE A 57 -1.11 10.95 -5.61
N GLU A 58 -1.73 10.14 -4.75
CA GLU A 58 -1.18 8.87 -4.28
C GLU A 58 -0.86 7.91 -5.43
N LYS A 59 -1.73 7.82 -6.43
CA LYS A 59 -1.51 7.00 -7.63
C LYS A 59 -0.30 7.48 -8.44
N LEU A 60 -0.11 8.79 -8.58
CA LEU A 60 1.06 9.37 -9.25
C LEU A 60 2.35 9.06 -8.49
N LEU A 61 2.36 9.24 -7.16
CA LEU A 61 3.50 8.92 -6.32
C LEU A 61 3.82 7.41 -6.37
N ALA A 62 2.80 6.55 -6.27
CA ALA A 62 2.96 5.11 -6.36
C ALA A 62 3.54 4.67 -7.72
N ALA A 63 3.09 5.28 -8.82
CA ALA A 63 3.64 4.99 -10.15
C ALA A 63 5.12 5.37 -10.25
N ARG A 64 5.51 6.52 -9.70
CA ARG A 64 6.91 6.96 -9.65
C ARG A 64 7.78 6.03 -8.81
N LEU A 65 7.31 5.66 -7.61
CA LEU A 65 8.02 4.73 -6.74
C LEU A 65 8.17 3.35 -7.39
N LYS A 66 7.10 2.80 -7.97
CA LYS A 66 7.16 1.51 -8.69
C LYS A 66 8.19 1.54 -9.80
N SER A 67 8.14 2.58 -10.65
CA SER A 67 9.11 2.75 -11.73
C SER A 67 10.54 2.79 -11.20
N TYR A 68 10.78 3.55 -10.13
CA TYR A 68 12.09 3.63 -9.50
C TYR A 68 12.59 2.25 -8.99
N PHE A 69 11.74 1.51 -8.27
CA PHE A 69 12.10 0.19 -7.74
C PHE A 69 12.38 -0.83 -8.85
N GLU A 70 11.54 -0.85 -9.89
CA GLU A 70 11.72 -1.78 -11.03
C GLU A 70 12.97 -1.42 -11.85
N THR A 71 13.16 -0.15 -12.19
CA THR A 71 14.32 0.29 -13.01
C THR A 71 15.65 0.04 -12.30
N ASN A 72 15.69 0.15 -10.97
CA ASN A 72 16.91 -0.08 -10.19
C ASN A 72 17.02 -1.52 -9.65
N ASN A 73 16.16 -2.44 -10.06
CA ASN A 73 16.15 -3.85 -9.62
C ASN A 73 16.16 -4.00 -8.08
N LEU A 74 15.42 -3.15 -7.36
CA LEU A 74 15.39 -3.12 -5.90
C LEU A 74 14.41 -4.13 -5.29
N LEU A 75 13.54 -4.71 -6.10
CA LEU A 75 12.56 -5.70 -5.66
C LEU A 75 13.13 -7.11 -5.75
N PHE A 76 12.81 -7.93 -4.74
CA PHE A 76 13.18 -9.34 -4.77
C PHE A 76 12.54 -10.04 -5.99
N HIS A 77 13.30 -10.88 -6.70
CA HIS A 77 12.85 -11.52 -7.94
C HIS A 77 11.58 -12.37 -7.75
N GLY A 78 11.45 -13.09 -6.63
CA GLY A 78 10.28 -13.89 -6.29
C GLY A 78 9.09 -13.08 -5.73
N GLN A 79 9.15 -11.74 -5.71
CA GLN A 79 8.02 -10.92 -5.31
C GLN A 79 7.05 -10.76 -6.47
N HIS A 80 5.85 -11.33 -6.37
CA HIS A 80 4.79 -11.19 -7.37
C HIS A 80 3.75 -10.14 -6.99
N GLY A 81 3.56 -9.86 -5.70
CA GLY A 81 2.60 -8.86 -5.24
C GLY A 81 3.00 -7.43 -5.59
N PHE A 82 2.02 -6.63 -6.06
CA PHE A 82 2.16 -5.22 -6.39
C PHE A 82 3.16 -4.86 -7.51
N ARG A 83 3.62 -5.83 -8.28
CA ARG A 83 4.54 -5.64 -9.41
C ARG A 83 3.81 -5.64 -10.75
N SER A 84 4.36 -4.92 -11.73
CA SER A 84 3.87 -4.95 -13.12
C SER A 84 4.20 -6.30 -13.77
N ALA A 85 3.30 -6.81 -14.59
CA ALA A 85 3.43 -8.12 -15.26
C ALA A 85 3.58 -9.33 -14.31
N HIS A 86 3.23 -9.18 -13.02
CA HIS A 86 3.18 -10.24 -12.02
C HIS A 86 1.77 -10.38 -11.47
N SER A 87 1.39 -11.61 -11.11
CA SER A 87 0.06 -11.93 -10.59
C SER A 87 0.13 -13.13 -9.63
N CYS A 88 -1.00 -13.48 -9.00
CA CYS A 88 -1.10 -14.74 -8.24
C CYS A 88 -0.83 -15.95 -9.11
N GLU A 89 -1.23 -15.91 -10.40
CA GLU A 89 -1.01 -17.00 -11.35
C GLU A 89 0.49 -17.20 -11.63
N THR A 90 1.24 -16.10 -11.83
CA THR A 90 2.70 -16.19 -12.04
C THR A 90 3.41 -16.71 -10.77
N ALA A 91 2.95 -16.34 -9.57
CA ALA A 91 3.48 -16.86 -8.31
C ALA A 91 3.25 -18.38 -8.18
N ILE A 92 2.01 -18.83 -8.45
CA ILE A 92 1.66 -20.26 -8.43
C ILE A 92 2.47 -21.02 -9.46
N HIS A 93 2.60 -20.50 -10.68
CA HIS A 93 3.38 -21.12 -11.76
C HIS A 93 4.84 -21.32 -11.33
N GLU A 94 5.47 -20.33 -10.71
CA GLU A 94 6.86 -20.46 -10.24
C GLU A 94 6.99 -21.53 -9.16
N ILE A 95 6.10 -21.56 -8.18
CA ILE A 95 6.09 -22.57 -7.11
C ILE A 95 5.92 -23.97 -7.71
N VAL A 96 4.89 -24.16 -8.55
CA VAL A 96 4.59 -25.46 -9.16
C VAL A 96 5.74 -25.94 -10.05
N THR A 97 6.29 -25.05 -10.87
CA THR A 97 7.45 -25.38 -11.71
C THR A 97 8.67 -25.78 -10.86
N SER A 98 8.93 -25.09 -9.76
CA SER A 98 9.99 -25.46 -8.82
C SER A 98 9.75 -26.82 -8.18
N CYS A 99 8.51 -27.11 -7.79
CA CYS A 99 8.13 -28.40 -7.22
C CYS A 99 8.37 -29.55 -8.22
N PHE A 100 7.96 -29.41 -9.47
CA PHE A 100 8.21 -30.43 -10.51
C PHE A 100 9.69 -30.66 -10.76
N LYS A 101 10.48 -29.59 -10.88
CA LYS A 101 11.94 -29.69 -11.05
C LYS A 101 12.61 -30.45 -9.89
N ASN A 102 12.10 -30.27 -8.65
CA ASN A 102 12.62 -30.98 -7.50
C ASN A 102 12.20 -32.46 -7.50
N LEU A 103 10.96 -32.76 -7.91
CA LEU A 103 10.48 -34.14 -8.03
C LEU A 103 11.29 -34.93 -9.08
N ASP A 104 11.61 -34.32 -10.24
CA ASP A 104 12.46 -34.93 -11.25
C ASP A 104 13.86 -35.27 -10.71
N ARG A 105 14.35 -34.48 -9.75
CA ARG A 105 15.61 -34.70 -9.04
C ARG A 105 15.47 -35.62 -7.82
N LYS A 106 14.30 -36.21 -7.60
CA LYS A 106 13.96 -37.05 -6.42
C LYS A 106 14.12 -36.31 -5.09
N LEU A 107 13.93 -34.98 -5.08
CA LEU A 107 13.95 -34.14 -3.89
C LEU A 107 12.55 -34.01 -3.32
N ILE A 108 12.48 -33.84 -1.98
CA ILE A 108 11.24 -33.58 -1.27
C ILE A 108 10.95 -32.08 -1.28
N ASN A 109 9.69 -31.71 -1.54
CA ASN A 109 9.23 -30.32 -1.42
C ASN A 109 8.52 -30.13 -0.09
N LEU A 110 8.90 -29.12 0.66
CA LEU A 110 8.25 -28.72 1.92
C LEU A 110 7.86 -27.23 1.84
N PRO A 111 6.65 -26.90 1.34
CA PRO A 111 6.22 -25.50 1.28
C PRO A 111 5.82 -25.02 2.69
N LEU A 112 6.26 -23.80 3.04
CA LEU A 112 5.84 -23.08 4.24
C LEU A 112 5.08 -21.81 3.82
N PHE A 113 3.81 -21.71 4.21
CA PHE A 113 2.97 -20.54 3.96
C PHE A 113 2.89 -19.66 5.21
N ILE A 114 3.26 -18.39 5.07
CA ILE A 114 3.23 -17.42 6.16
C ILE A 114 2.25 -16.31 5.79
N ASP A 115 1.30 -16.00 6.68
CA ASP A 115 0.35 -14.91 6.52
C ASP A 115 0.44 -13.90 7.68
N PHE A 116 0.41 -12.61 7.35
CA PHE A 116 0.48 -11.54 8.33
C PHE A 116 -0.92 -11.00 8.65
N LYS A 117 -1.32 -11.10 9.90
CA LYS A 117 -2.56 -10.46 10.37
C LYS A 117 -2.39 -8.95 10.34
N LYS A 118 -3.28 -8.24 9.63
CA LYS A 118 -3.28 -6.76 9.51
C LYS A 118 -1.93 -6.19 9.03
N ALA A 119 -1.34 -6.77 7.99
CA ALA A 119 0.00 -6.41 7.49
C ALA A 119 0.20 -4.91 7.29
N PHE A 120 -0.79 -4.18 6.74
CA PHE A 120 -0.69 -2.74 6.50
C PHE A 120 -0.80 -1.90 7.77
N ASP A 121 -1.58 -2.35 8.76
CA ASP A 121 -1.78 -1.63 10.02
C ASP A 121 -0.58 -1.76 10.97
N MET A 122 0.25 -2.79 10.76
CA MET A 122 1.42 -3.11 11.60
C MET A 122 2.74 -2.57 11.06
N ILE A 123 2.70 -1.74 10.02
CA ILE A 123 3.93 -1.17 9.44
C ILE A 123 4.53 -0.12 10.38
N ASP A 124 5.79 -0.35 10.80
CA ASP A 124 6.59 0.68 11.44
C ASP A 124 7.03 1.73 10.41
N GLN A 125 6.49 2.94 10.57
CA GLN A 125 6.75 4.04 9.64
C GLN A 125 8.21 4.51 9.68
N GLN A 126 8.89 4.45 10.83
CA GLN A 126 10.29 4.87 10.95
C GLN A 126 11.20 3.86 10.24
N LEU A 127 10.95 2.57 10.47
CA LEU A 127 11.67 1.51 9.79
C LEU A 127 11.45 1.56 8.27
N LEU A 128 10.22 1.87 7.84
CA LEU A 128 9.90 2.03 6.41
C LEU A 128 10.71 3.19 5.80
N LEU A 129 10.75 4.36 6.44
CA LEU A 129 11.53 5.50 5.97
C LEU A 129 13.03 5.19 5.93
N TYR A 130 13.55 4.48 6.93
CA TYR A 130 14.94 4.03 6.95
C TYR A 130 15.25 3.08 5.78
N LYS A 131 14.36 2.13 5.48
CA LYS A 131 14.50 1.26 4.31
C LYS A 131 14.47 2.04 3.00
N LEU A 132 13.56 3.01 2.86
CA LEU A 132 13.49 3.86 1.67
C LEU A 132 14.77 4.67 1.47
N LEU A 133 15.38 5.17 2.55
CA LEU A 133 16.71 5.81 2.51
C LEU A 133 17.77 4.85 1.97
N ASN A 134 17.82 3.63 2.48
CA ASN A 134 18.79 2.61 2.05
C ASN A 134 18.56 2.16 0.60
N TYR A 135 17.35 2.27 0.09
CA TYR A 135 17.04 2.06 -1.33
C TYR A 135 17.40 3.26 -2.22
N GLY A 136 17.98 4.31 -1.65
CA GLY A 136 18.53 5.45 -2.40
C GLY A 136 17.51 6.56 -2.72
N LEU A 137 16.37 6.63 -2.01
CA LEU A 137 15.46 7.77 -2.16
C LEU A 137 16.14 9.05 -1.68
N SER A 138 15.96 10.14 -2.41
CA SER A 138 16.46 11.46 -2.05
C SER A 138 15.82 11.98 -0.76
N ASN A 139 16.51 12.89 -0.06
CA ASN A 139 15.98 13.53 1.14
C ASN A 139 14.63 14.22 0.91
N ASN A 140 14.43 14.84 -0.26
CA ASN A 140 13.15 15.46 -0.60
C ASN A 140 12.03 14.41 -0.70
N ALA A 141 12.29 13.28 -1.38
CA ALA A 141 11.32 12.19 -1.46
C ALA A 141 11.00 11.59 -0.08
N LEU A 142 12.03 11.42 0.77
CA LEU A 142 11.85 10.93 2.14
C LEU A 142 11.05 11.90 3.00
N ASN A 143 11.29 13.22 2.89
CA ASN A 143 10.52 14.23 3.61
C ASN A 143 9.06 14.23 3.17
N LEU A 144 8.77 14.10 1.88
CA LEU A 144 7.41 13.95 1.38
C LEU A 144 6.75 12.69 1.93
N MET A 145 7.44 11.54 1.94
CA MET A 145 6.93 10.29 2.52
C MET A 145 6.69 10.42 4.03
N LYS A 146 7.62 11.03 4.76
CA LYS A 146 7.45 11.31 6.18
C LYS A 146 6.21 12.17 6.43
N HIS A 147 6.05 13.23 5.64
CA HIS A 147 4.87 14.09 5.74
C HIS A 147 3.58 13.35 5.36
N TYR A 148 3.64 12.44 4.39
CA TYR A 148 2.53 11.58 4.00
C TYR A 148 2.06 10.67 5.14
N PHE A 149 2.97 10.05 5.88
CA PHE A 149 2.64 9.11 6.96
C PHE A 149 2.21 9.81 8.26
N THR A 150 2.65 11.04 8.52
CA THR A 150 2.37 11.74 9.77
C THR A 150 1.01 12.41 9.78
N ASN A 151 0.40 12.50 10.98
CA ASN A 151 -0.87 13.20 11.20
C ASN A 151 -1.99 12.77 10.26
N ARG A 152 -2.15 11.45 10.11
CA ARG A 152 -3.29 10.87 9.40
C ARG A 152 -4.42 10.63 10.39
N PHE A 153 -5.64 10.83 9.89
CA PHE A 153 -6.86 10.69 10.68
C PHE A 153 -7.84 9.79 9.95
N GLN A 154 -8.71 9.17 10.73
CA GLN A 154 -9.81 8.38 10.19
C GLN A 154 -11.09 8.62 10.99
N MET A 155 -12.22 8.46 10.34
CA MET A 155 -13.54 8.40 10.95
C MET A 155 -14.32 7.25 10.33
N THR A 156 -15.18 6.61 11.10
CA THR A 156 -16.05 5.56 10.59
C THR A 156 -17.39 6.15 10.20
N LYS A 157 -17.93 5.75 9.04
CA LYS A 157 -19.25 6.18 8.57
C LYS A 157 -20.15 4.98 8.34
N ILE A 158 -21.29 4.94 9.05
CA ILE A 158 -22.31 3.87 8.94
C ILE A 158 -23.69 4.54 8.82
N ASN A 159 -24.42 4.24 7.77
CA ASN A 159 -25.78 4.77 7.53
C ASN A 159 -25.88 6.30 7.64
N GLY A 160 -24.87 7.02 7.17
CA GLY A 160 -24.83 8.48 7.24
C GLY A 160 -24.33 9.07 8.56
N ILE A 161 -24.17 8.26 9.60
CA ILE A 161 -23.65 8.68 10.92
C ILE A 161 -22.13 8.55 10.91
N GLU A 162 -21.44 9.58 11.35
CA GLU A 162 -19.98 9.65 11.42
C GLU A 162 -19.50 9.58 12.89
N SER A 163 -18.44 8.81 13.11
CA SER A 163 -17.76 8.77 14.41
C SER A 163 -16.90 10.02 14.65
N ASN A 164 -16.39 10.15 15.86
CA ASN A 164 -15.32 11.11 16.13
C ASN A 164 -14.08 10.79 15.28
N LEU A 165 -13.29 11.84 15.03
CA LEU A 165 -12.01 11.73 14.32
C LEU A 165 -10.97 11.03 15.21
N LEU A 166 -10.35 9.98 14.70
CA LEU A 166 -9.28 9.24 15.37
C LEU A 166 -7.97 9.46 14.61
N LYS A 167 -6.87 9.50 15.32
CA LYS A 167 -5.51 9.64 14.76
C LYS A 167 -4.90 8.26 14.53
#